data_5714c3180a211e0c7ad60a40d8f636d8
#
_entry.id   5714c3180a211e0c7ad60a40d8f636d8
#
_cell.length_a   1.000
_cell.length_b   1.000
_cell.length_c   1.000
_cell.angle_alpha   90.00
_cell.angle_beta   90.00
_cell.angle_gamma   90.00
#
_symmetry.space_group_name_H-M   'P 1'
#
loop_
_entity.id
_entity.type
_entity.pdbx_description
1 polymer ?
#
loop_
_entity_poly.entity_id
_entity_poly.type
_entity_poly.pdbx_seq_one_letter_code
_entity_poly.pdbx_strand_id
1 'polypeptide(L)'
;MTAALQIDGLFKRFGEQQVLNGFSLQVTRGEVVGLLGPNGCGKSTVLNIICQLLQADAGQVQLAGQPMIEQSAHARTRIGYCPQQSALYPDLFPQENIQFFARLYGVPAAQRNAVVAELMERFSLAPYAATRSGLLSGGWQQRLSLAVALVHRPELLVLDEPTVAVDVEARMDLWHLIEGLRDSGTTILLTSHHLAEAQRLCNRVALMRNGKVVAEGSVPELISQVPGQAVVKVQSEDNQAVIQRAIELGWSVRQHAGKISLLLPHNLNLREVGDALDGSKVNAISIDPVTLEDAYLELVGDNSSIS
;
A
#
# COMPACT_ATOMS: atom_id res chain seq x y z
N MET A 1 -18.81 8.05 11.30
CA MET A 1 -18.66 7.42 9.96
C MET A 1 -18.82 5.91 10.12
N THR A 2 -19.47 5.22 9.18
CA THR A 2 -19.77 3.78 9.32
C THR A 2 -18.59 2.97 8.81
N ALA A 3 -18.11 2.00 9.61
CA ALA A 3 -17.05 1.09 9.19
C ALA A 3 -17.51 0.23 8.00
N ALA A 4 -16.72 0.18 6.94
CA ALA A 4 -16.91 -0.76 5.85
C ALA A 4 -16.28 -2.12 6.16
N LEU A 5 -15.06 -2.10 6.73
CA LEU A 5 -14.34 -3.28 7.20
C LEU A 5 -13.90 -3.04 8.64
N GLN A 6 -14.09 -4.03 9.50
CA GLN A 6 -13.55 -4.06 10.86
C GLN A 6 -12.87 -5.41 11.09
N ILE A 7 -11.66 -5.34 11.59
CA ILE A 7 -10.81 -6.49 11.92
C ILE A 7 -10.41 -6.37 13.37
N ASP A 8 -10.72 -7.37 14.17
CA ASP A 8 -10.48 -7.37 15.60
C ASP A 8 -9.62 -8.58 15.99
N GLY A 9 -8.39 -8.30 16.39
CA GLY A 9 -7.50 -9.25 17.06
C GLY A 9 -7.21 -10.52 16.26
N LEU A 10 -6.85 -10.43 14.97
CA LEU A 10 -6.52 -11.61 14.17
C LEU A 10 -5.20 -12.25 14.62
N PHE A 11 -5.26 -13.56 14.78
CA PHE A 11 -4.09 -14.42 14.97
C PHE A 11 -3.99 -15.41 13.83
N LYS A 12 -2.76 -15.67 13.36
CA LYS A 12 -2.46 -16.71 12.36
C LYS A 12 -1.08 -17.27 12.54
N ARG A 13 -0.99 -18.60 12.54
CA ARG A 13 0.24 -19.37 12.65
C ARG A 13 0.37 -20.33 11.48
N PHE A 14 1.59 -20.52 10.98
CA PHE A 14 1.96 -21.55 10.02
C PHE A 14 3.08 -22.40 10.63
N GLY A 15 2.74 -23.62 11.02
CA GLY A 15 3.65 -24.45 11.79
C GLY A 15 4.03 -23.74 13.10
N GLU A 16 5.33 -23.52 13.31
CA GLU A 16 5.83 -22.80 14.51
C GLU A 16 5.86 -21.27 14.36
N GLN A 17 5.72 -20.77 13.13
CA GLN A 17 5.83 -19.34 12.85
C GLN A 17 4.51 -18.61 13.10
N GLN A 18 4.50 -17.66 14.07
CA GLN A 18 3.40 -16.72 14.27
C GLN A 18 3.50 -15.59 13.26
N VAL A 19 2.53 -15.50 12.33
CA VAL A 19 2.50 -14.48 11.27
C VAL A 19 1.61 -13.30 11.63
N LEU A 20 0.43 -13.54 12.22
CA LEU A 20 -0.42 -12.49 12.77
C LEU A 20 -0.54 -12.68 14.28
N ASN A 21 -0.40 -11.57 15.01
CA ASN A 21 -0.32 -11.58 16.47
C ASN A 21 -1.23 -10.49 17.07
N GLY A 22 -2.55 -10.67 16.93
CA GLY A 22 -3.54 -9.70 17.40
C GLY A 22 -3.68 -8.50 16.45
N PHE A 23 -3.66 -8.76 15.12
CA PHE A 23 -3.82 -7.70 14.12
C PHE A 23 -5.24 -7.14 14.15
N SER A 24 -5.35 -5.81 14.26
CA SER A 24 -6.62 -5.09 14.21
C SER A 24 -6.51 -3.92 13.24
N LEU A 25 -7.59 -3.66 12.47
CA LEU A 25 -7.66 -2.57 11.50
C LEU A 25 -9.12 -2.24 11.23
N GLN A 26 -9.42 -0.96 11.04
CA GLN A 26 -10.74 -0.50 10.60
C GLN A 26 -10.60 0.28 9.29
N VAL A 27 -11.53 0.08 8.33
CA VAL A 27 -11.63 0.86 7.10
C VAL A 27 -13.02 1.50 7.04
N THR A 28 -13.08 2.80 6.84
CA THR A 28 -14.32 3.56 6.72
C THR A 28 -14.86 3.48 5.29
N ARG A 29 -16.17 3.60 5.09
CA ARG A 29 -16.76 3.65 3.73
C ARG A 29 -16.20 4.83 2.93
N GLY A 30 -15.81 4.56 1.67
CA GLY A 30 -15.21 5.52 0.75
C GLY A 30 -13.77 5.89 1.08
N GLU A 31 -13.15 5.25 2.06
CA GLU A 31 -11.76 5.47 2.46
C GLU A 31 -10.82 4.55 1.67
N VAL A 32 -9.64 5.06 1.34
CA VAL A 32 -8.51 4.26 0.86
C VAL A 32 -7.51 4.11 1.99
N VAL A 33 -7.34 2.88 2.49
CA VAL A 33 -6.36 2.55 3.52
C VAL A 33 -5.22 1.75 2.92
N GLY A 34 -3.99 2.20 3.16
CA GLY A 34 -2.76 1.49 2.79
C GLY A 34 -2.23 0.66 3.96
N LEU A 35 -2.04 -0.64 3.75
CA LEU A 35 -1.35 -1.51 4.70
C LEU A 35 0.11 -1.68 4.26
N LEU A 36 1.02 -1.02 4.97
CA LEU A 36 2.44 -1.00 4.66
C LEU A 36 3.25 -1.80 5.68
N GLY A 37 4.35 -2.35 5.25
CA GLY A 37 5.25 -3.08 6.12
C GLY A 37 6.29 -3.90 5.33
N PRO A 38 7.33 -4.43 5.98
CA PRO A 38 8.36 -5.20 5.31
C PRO A 38 7.79 -6.51 4.72
N ASN A 39 8.55 -7.11 3.82
CA ASN A 39 8.18 -8.43 3.28
C ASN A 39 8.12 -9.47 4.40
N GLY A 40 7.11 -10.34 4.35
CA GLY A 40 6.91 -11.38 5.35
C GLY A 40 6.25 -10.92 6.67
N CYS A 41 5.91 -9.64 6.85
CA CYS A 41 5.23 -9.18 8.07
C CYS A 41 3.76 -9.61 8.20
N GLY A 42 3.16 -10.21 7.13
CA GLY A 42 1.81 -10.77 7.16
C GLY A 42 0.76 -10.02 6.34
N LYS A 43 1.11 -9.02 5.53
CA LYS A 43 0.16 -8.23 4.71
C LYS A 43 -0.76 -9.11 3.86
N SER A 44 -0.20 -9.94 2.98
CA SER A 44 -0.99 -10.85 2.13
C SER A 44 -1.77 -11.89 2.95
N THR A 45 -1.29 -12.27 4.14
CA THR A 45 -2.02 -13.14 5.07
C THR A 45 -3.31 -12.47 5.56
N VAL A 46 -3.23 -11.17 5.92
CA VAL A 46 -4.42 -10.37 6.30
C VAL A 46 -5.39 -10.29 5.13
N LEU A 47 -4.90 -9.96 3.91
CA LEU A 47 -5.77 -9.88 2.73
C LEU A 47 -6.44 -11.22 2.40
N ASN A 48 -5.69 -12.33 2.48
CA ASN A 48 -6.25 -13.67 2.24
C ASN A 48 -7.34 -14.03 3.27
N ILE A 49 -7.20 -13.61 4.53
CA ILE A 49 -8.24 -13.82 5.54
C ILE A 49 -9.48 -12.97 5.22
N ILE A 50 -9.31 -11.69 4.87
CA ILE A 50 -10.41 -10.80 4.47
C ILE A 50 -11.15 -11.38 3.26
N CYS A 51 -10.41 -11.87 2.24
CA CYS A 51 -10.96 -12.47 1.03
C CYS A 51 -11.50 -13.90 1.24
N GLN A 52 -11.46 -14.42 2.46
CA GLN A 52 -11.86 -15.80 2.80
C GLN A 52 -11.13 -16.90 2.00
N LEU A 53 -9.89 -16.64 1.62
CA LEU A 53 -8.96 -17.59 1.02
C LEU A 53 -8.16 -18.34 2.09
N LEU A 54 -8.09 -17.79 3.29
CA LEU A 54 -7.38 -18.33 4.44
C LEU A 54 -8.22 -18.12 5.71
N GLN A 55 -8.22 -19.12 6.60
CA GLN A 55 -8.87 -19.04 7.90
C GLN A 55 -7.92 -18.44 8.94
N ALA A 56 -8.40 -17.50 9.76
CA ALA A 56 -7.70 -17.05 10.97
C ALA A 56 -7.78 -18.13 12.06
N ASP A 57 -6.77 -18.17 12.94
CA ASP A 57 -6.78 -19.09 14.08
C ASP A 57 -7.59 -18.50 15.25
N ALA A 58 -7.65 -17.16 15.34
CA ALA A 58 -8.50 -16.41 16.28
C ALA A 58 -8.73 -14.98 15.77
N GLY A 59 -9.69 -14.28 16.40
CA GLY A 59 -10.13 -12.95 16.00
C GLY A 59 -11.34 -12.98 15.07
N GLN A 60 -11.75 -11.82 14.58
CA GLN A 60 -12.94 -11.72 13.73
C GLN A 60 -12.78 -10.64 12.65
N VAL A 61 -13.49 -10.85 11.55
CA VAL A 61 -13.63 -9.88 10.45
C VAL A 61 -15.11 -9.58 10.26
N GLN A 62 -15.44 -8.29 10.15
CA GLN A 62 -16.79 -7.82 9.85
C GLN A 62 -16.74 -6.93 8.61
N LEU A 63 -17.69 -7.13 7.68
CA LEU A 63 -17.89 -6.28 6.52
C LEU A 63 -19.27 -5.59 6.66
N ALA A 64 -19.26 -4.25 6.66
CA ALA A 64 -20.46 -3.43 6.89
C ALA A 64 -21.25 -3.85 8.13
N GLY A 65 -20.56 -4.14 9.23
CA GLY A 65 -21.16 -4.56 10.51
C GLY A 65 -21.67 -6.01 10.55
N GLN A 66 -21.46 -6.78 9.49
CA GLN A 66 -21.85 -8.20 9.45
C GLN A 66 -20.61 -9.09 9.56
N PRO A 67 -20.61 -10.07 10.46
CA PRO A 67 -19.51 -11.02 10.57
C PRO A 67 -19.27 -11.74 9.24
N MET A 68 -18.00 -11.81 8.83
CA MET A 68 -17.59 -12.62 7.68
C MET A 68 -17.51 -14.09 8.12
N ILE A 69 -18.66 -14.76 8.05
CA ILE A 69 -18.77 -16.19 8.37
C ILE A 69 -18.04 -16.97 7.29
N GLU A 70 -17.19 -17.90 7.71
CA GLU A 70 -16.38 -18.70 6.81
C GLU A 70 -17.18 -19.39 5.73
N GLN A 71 -16.61 -19.41 4.52
CA GLN A 71 -17.14 -20.08 3.33
C GLN A 71 -18.51 -19.59 2.84
N SER A 72 -18.99 -18.44 3.32
CA SER A 72 -20.19 -17.83 2.76
C SER A 72 -19.92 -17.30 1.35
N ALA A 73 -20.54 -17.93 0.34
CA ALA A 73 -20.49 -17.42 -1.04
C ALA A 73 -20.97 -15.96 -1.12
N HIS A 74 -21.95 -15.59 -0.29
CA HIS A 74 -22.47 -14.22 -0.22
C HIS A 74 -21.44 -13.23 0.30
N ALA A 75 -20.62 -13.57 1.29
CA ALA A 75 -19.57 -12.67 1.78
C ALA A 75 -18.51 -12.40 0.72
N ARG A 76 -18.13 -13.43 -0.06
CA ARG A 76 -17.16 -13.27 -1.15
C ARG A 76 -17.64 -12.37 -2.29
N THR A 77 -18.95 -12.37 -2.58
CA THR A 77 -19.51 -11.48 -3.61
C THR A 77 -19.58 -10.00 -3.20
N ARG A 78 -19.22 -9.66 -1.96
CA ARG A 78 -19.16 -8.28 -1.47
C ARG A 78 -17.76 -7.68 -1.54
N ILE A 79 -16.74 -8.50 -1.86
CA ILE A 79 -15.34 -8.10 -1.94
C ILE A 79 -14.84 -8.28 -3.37
N GLY A 80 -14.24 -7.23 -3.93
CA GLY A 80 -13.43 -7.31 -5.13
C GLY A 80 -11.97 -7.54 -4.73
N TYR A 81 -11.32 -8.54 -5.30
CA TYR A 81 -9.93 -8.84 -5.00
C TYR A 81 -9.06 -8.79 -6.27
N CYS A 82 -8.04 -7.97 -6.22
CA CYS A 82 -7.00 -7.90 -7.24
C CYS A 82 -5.70 -8.44 -6.61
N PRO A 83 -5.33 -9.69 -6.85
CA PRO A 83 -4.13 -10.31 -6.29
C PRO A 83 -2.87 -9.78 -6.97
N GLN A 84 -1.72 -9.92 -6.29
CA GLN A 84 -0.41 -9.55 -6.82
C GLN A 84 -0.07 -10.29 -8.12
N GLN A 85 -0.38 -11.60 -8.19
CA GLN A 85 -0.28 -12.39 -9.41
C GLN A 85 -1.64 -12.40 -10.11
N SER A 86 -1.66 -12.02 -11.37
CA SER A 86 -2.87 -11.95 -12.15
C SER A 86 -3.63 -13.28 -12.16
N ALA A 87 -4.92 -13.23 -11.78
CA ALA A 87 -5.84 -14.38 -11.83
C ALA A 87 -6.65 -14.43 -13.14
N LEU A 88 -6.19 -13.76 -14.17
CA LEU A 88 -6.85 -13.73 -15.50
C LEU A 88 -6.66 -15.05 -16.24
N TYR A 89 -7.62 -15.38 -17.08
CA TYR A 89 -7.49 -16.46 -18.06
C TYR A 89 -6.70 -15.95 -19.26
N PRO A 90 -5.47 -16.42 -19.49
CA PRO A 90 -4.56 -15.84 -20.47
C PRO A 90 -5.03 -16.04 -21.92
N ASP A 91 -5.79 -17.10 -22.20
CA ASP A 91 -6.31 -17.43 -23.53
C ASP A 91 -7.59 -16.66 -23.90
N LEU A 92 -8.25 -16.04 -22.92
CA LEU A 92 -9.44 -15.23 -23.15
C LEU A 92 -9.06 -13.78 -23.54
N PHE A 93 -9.92 -13.15 -24.33
CA PHE A 93 -9.86 -11.71 -24.58
C PHE A 93 -10.31 -10.90 -23.35
N PRO A 94 -9.96 -9.61 -23.23
CA PRO A 94 -10.34 -8.79 -22.07
C PRO A 94 -11.84 -8.81 -21.77
N GLN A 95 -12.70 -8.61 -22.76
CA GLN A 95 -14.15 -8.67 -22.58
C GLN A 95 -14.65 -10.04 -22.16
N GLU A 96 -13.99 -11.12 -22.59
CA GLU A 96 -14.36 -12.48 -22.20
C GLU A 96 -13.98 -12.77 -20.76
N ASN A 97 -12.80 -12.29 -20.30
CA ASN A 97 -12.42 -12.33 -18.88
C ASN A 97 -13.47 -11.60 -18.02
N ILE A 98 -13.79 -10.35 -18.34
CA ILE A 98 -14.80 -9.59 -17.61
C ILE A 98 -16.15 -10.32 -17.62
N GLN A 99 -16.58 -10.85 -18.77
CA GLN A 99 -17.84 -11.58 -18.88
C GLN A 99 -17.84 -12.89 -18.09
N PHE A 100 -16.70 -13.62 -18.06
CA PHE A 100 -16.55 -14.83 -17.26
C PHE A 100 -16.74 -14.53 -15.77
N PHE A 101 -16.03 -13.55 -15.25
CA PHE A 101 -16.15 -13.17 -13.84
C PHE A 101 -17.51 -12.55 -13.51
N ALA A 102 -18.15 -11.81 -14.43
CA ALA A 102 -19.52 -11.34 -14.26
C ALA A 102 -20.51 -12.50 -14.06
N ARG A 103 -20.30 -13.62 -14.76
CA ARG A 103 -21.11 -14.83 -14.56
C ARG A 103 -20.79 -15.49 -13.21
N LEU A 104 -19.51 -15.61 -12.88
CA LEU A 104 -19.03 -16.25 -11.65
C LEU A 104 -19.56 -15.54 -10.40
N TYR A 105 -19.56 -14.21 -10.41
CA TYR A 105 -20.08 -13.37 -9.31
C TYR A 105 -21.59 -13.14 -9.36
N GLY A 106 -22.30 -13.81 -10.27
CA GLY A 106 -23.77 -13.79 -10.29
C GLY A 106 -24.40 -12.51 -10.86
N VAL A 107 -23.66 -11.70 -11.64
CA VAL A 107 -24.23 -10.53 -12.32
C VAL A 107 -25.39 -10.99 -13.21
N PRO A 108 -26.61 -10.39 -13.11
CA PRO A 108 -27.76 -10.79 -13.89
C PRO A 108 -27.50 -10.77 -15.39
N ALA A 109 -27.98 -11.78 -16.12
CA ALA A 109 -27.69 -11.93 -17.55
C ALA A 109 -28.03 -10.67 -18.39
N ALA A 110 -29.12 -10.01 -18.06
CA ALA A 110 -29.56 -8.77 -18.72
C ALA A 110 -28.59 -7.58 -18.53
N GLN A 111 -27.75 -7.60 -17.47
CA GLN A 111 -26.82 -6.50 -17.13
C GLN A 111 -25.40 -6.77 -17.60
N ARG A 112 -25.02 -8.01 -17.90
CA ARG A 112 -23.62 -8.40 -18.16
C ARG A 112 -22.99 -7.63 -19.31
N ASN A 113 -23.69 -7.49 -20.44
CA ASN A 113 -23.14 -6.78 -21.60
C ASN A 113 -22.88 -5.29 -21.29
N ALA A 114 -23.79 -4.65 -20.54
CA ALA A 114 -23.63 -3.27 -20.12
C ALA A 114 -22.43 -3.11 -19.16
N VAL A 115 -22.27 -4.01 -18.19
CA VAL A 115 -21.13 -4.00 -17.25
C VAL A 115 -19.82 -4.25 -17.98
N VAL A 116 -19.78 -5.18 -18.95
CA VAL A 116 -18.58 -5.42 -19.77
C VAL A 116 -18.21 -4.17 -20.56
N ALA A 117 -19.16 -3.53 -21.23
CA ALA A 117 -18.91 -2.32 -22.00
C ALA A 117 -18.41 -1.16 -21.10
N GLU A 118 -19.06 -0.93 -19.95
CA GLU A 118 -18.68 0.07 -18.94
C GLU A 118 -17.23 -0.13 -18.49
N LEU A 119 -16.85 -1.37 -18.14
CA LEU A 119 -15.50 -1.66 -17.63
C LEU A 119 -14.44 -1.61 -18.75
N MET A 120 -14.77 -2.07 -19.97
CA MET A 120 -13.86 -1.94 -21.12
C MET A 120 -13.53 -0.47 -21.43
N GLU A 121 -14.50 0.41 -21.31
CA GLU A 121 -14.33 1.85 -21.50
C GLU A 121 -13.57 2.48 -20.33
N ARG A 122 -14.06 2.28 -19.07
CA ARG A 122 -13.49 2.87 -17.86
C ARG A 122 -12.01 2.54 -17.66
N PHE A 123 -11.59 1.32 -18.01
CA PHE A 123 -10.20 0.86 -17.89
C PHE A 123 -9.41 0.98 -19.20
N SER A 124 -9.97 1.67 -20.22
CA SER A 124 -9.33 1.92 -21.52
C SER A 124 -8.87 0.63 -22.22
N LEU A 125 -9.62 -0.47 -22.08
CA LEU A 125 -9.29 -1.78 -22.62
C LEU A 125 -9.74 -1.98 -24.08
N ALA A 126 -10.54 -1.07 -24.64
CA ALA A 126 -11.08 -1.17 -25.98
C ALA A 126 -10.02 -1.37 -27.09
N PRO A 127 -8.85 -0.69 -27.08
CA PRO A 127 -7.80 -0.92 -28.08
C PRO A 127 -7.25 -2.35 -28.10
N TYR A 128 -7.41 -3.09 -27.00
CA TYR A 128 -6.88 -4.45 -26.79
C TYR A 128 -7.97 -5.53 -26.89
N ALA A 129 -9.18 -5.16 -27.34
CA ALA A 129 -10.31 -6.09 -27.43
C ALA A 129 -10.01 -7.34 -28.29
N ALA A 130 -9.11 -7.24 -29.26
CA ALA A 130 -8.70 -8.34 -30.14
C ALA A 130 -7.36 -9.00 -29.71
N THR A 131 -6.81 -8.65 -28.53
CA THR A 131 -5.56 -9.21 -28.01
C THR A 131 -5.87 -10.15 -26.85
N ARG A 132 -5.34 -11.38 -26.87
CA ARG A 132 -5.49 -12.31 -25.74
C ARG A 132 -4.85 -11.73 -24.50
N SER A 133 -5.50 -11.93 -23.35
CA SER A 133 -5.07 -11.32 -22.07
C SER A 133 -3.66 -11.71 -21.65
N GLY A 134 -3.20 -12.92 -21.96
CA GLY A 134 -1.84 -13.38 -21.72
C GLY A 134 -0.76 -12.68 -22.56
N LEU A 135 -1.14 -12.01 -23.65
CA LEU A 135 -0.23 -11.27 -24.54
C LEU A 135 -0.18 -9.76 -24.22
N LEU A 136 -0.98 -9.31 -23.28
CA LEU A 136 -0.94 -7.93 -22.78
C LEU A 136 0.33 -7.68 -21.96
N SER A 137 0.83 -6.43 -21.96
CA SER A 137 1.88 -6.04 -21.01
C SER A 137 1.38 -6.13 -19.57
N GLY A 138 2.30 -6.21 -18.60
CA GLY A 138 1.95 -6.30 -17.17
C GLY A 138 1.00 -5.20 -16.71
N GLY A 139 1.19 -3.96 -17.16
CA GLY A 139 0.30 -2.85 -16.84
C GLY A 139 -1.12 -3.03 -17.40
N TRP A 140 -1.27 -3.55 -18.60
CA TRP A 140 -2.57 -3.84 -19.20
C TRP A 140 -3.26 -5.04 -18.57
N GLN A 141 -2.49 -6.07 -18.17
CA GLN A 141 -3.03 -7.18 -17.38
C GLN A 141 -3.53 -6.69 -16.03
N GLN A 142 -2.81 -5.78 -15.38
CA GLN A 142 -3.21 -5.21 -14.11
C GLN A 142 -4.46 -4.34 -14.21
N ARG A 143 -4.59 -3.52 -15.27
CA ARG A 143 -5.83 -2.79 -15.57
C ARG A 143 -7.03 -3.73 -15.74
N LEU A 144 -6.85 -4.82 -16.48
CA LEU A 144 -7.89 -5.83 -16.66
C LEU A 144 -8.22 -6.54 -15.34
N SER A 145 -7.22 -6.84 -14.50
CA SER A 145 -7.42 -7.44 -13.17
C SER A 145 -8.25 -6.53 -12.26
N LEU A 146 -7.99 -5.21 -12.27
CA LEU A 146 -8.80 -4.21 -11.58
C LEU A 146 -10.24 -4.17 -12.10
N ALA A 147 -10.44 -4.19 -13.42
CA ALA A 147 -11.76 -4.22 -14.02
C ALA A 147 -12.56 -5.47 -13.61
N VAL A 148 -11.91 -6.63 -13.61
CA VAL A 148 -12.49 -7.91 -13.17
C VAL A 148 -12.88 -7.85 -11.69
N ALA A 149 -12.04 -7.28 -10.82
CA ALA A 149 -12.33 -7.16 -9.39
C ALA A 149 -13.55 -6.27 -9.09
N LEU A 150 -13.94 -5.40 -10.02
CA LEU A 150 -15.07 -4.47 -9.88
C LEU A 150 -16.37 -4.94 -10.57
N VAL A 151 -16.35 -6.06 -11.28
CA VAL A 151 -17.45 -6.52 -12.15
C VAL A 151 -18.80 -6.67 -11.43
N HIS A 152 -18.78 -7.01 -10.16
CA HIS A 152 -19.95 -7.23 -9.31
C HIS A 152 -20.23 -6.06 -8.36
N ARG A 153 -19.57 -4.91 -8.55
CA ARG A 153 -19.71 -3.69 -7.73
C ARG A 153 -19.56 -3.97 -6.23
N PRO A 154 -18.38 -4.42 -5.79
CA PRO A 154 -18.12 -4.81 -4.42
C PRO A 154 -18.24 -3.64 -3.44
N GLU A 155 -18.51 -3.93 -2.17
CA GLU A 155 -18.50 -2.95 -1.07
C GLU A 155 -17.08 -2.59 -0.61
N LEU A 156 -16.11 -3.50 -0.82
CA LEU A 156 -14.69 -3.34 -0.52
C LEU A 156 -13.85 -3.87 -1.68
N LEU A 157 -12.95 -3.04 -2.18
CA LEU A 157 -11.92 -3.44 -3.14
C LEU A 157 -10.61 -3.69 -2.38
N VAL A 158 -10.06 -4.89 -2.53
CA VAL A 158 -8.79 -5.31 -1.94
C VAL A 158 -7.75 -5.42 -3.04
N LEU A 159 -6.63 -4.69 -2.89
CA LEU A 159 -5.55 -4.64 -3.87
C LEU A 159 -4.24 -5.13 -3.22
N ASP A 160 -3.71 -6.25 -3.69
CA ASP A 160 -2.44 -6.78 -3.18
C ASP A 160 -1.29 -6.34 -4.09
N GLU A 161 -0.54 -5.34 -3.65
CA GLU A 161 0.60 -4.76 -4.36
C GLU A 161 0.31 -4.42 -5.84
N PRO A 162 -0.69 -3.55 -6.12
CA PRO A 162 -1.29 -3.41 -7.46
C PRO A 162 -0.34 -2.87 -8.54
N THR A 163 0.84 -2.34 -8.19
CA THR A 163 1.80 -1.77 -9.16
C THR A 163 3.17 -2.46 -9.15
N VAL A 164 3.26 -3.61 -8.49
CA VAL A 164 4.48 -4.43 -8.51
C VAL A 164 4.75 -4.96 -9.92
N ALA A 165 6.01 -4.96 -10.33
CA ALA A 165 6.48 -5.44 -11.64
C ALA A 165 5.88 -4.69 -12.85
N VAL A 166 5.36 -3.48 -12.64
CA VAL A 166 4.85 -2.60 -13.69
C VAL A 166 5.87 -1.49 -13.93
N ASP A 167 6.10 -1.13 -15.20
CA ASP A 167 6.98 0.00 -15.54
C ASP A 167 6.46 1.34 -15.01
N VAL A 168 7.30 2.37 -15.05
CA VAL A 168 7.00 3.67 -14.42
C VAL A 168 5.77 4.34 -15.04
N GLU A 169 5.63 4.29 -16.37
CA GLU A 169 4.51 4.94 -17.08
C GLU A 169 3.19 4.23 -16.77
N ALA A 170 3.15 2.91 -16.93
CA ALA A 170 1.97 2.11 -16.61
C ALA A 170 1.59 2.19 -15.12
N ARG A 171 2.55 2.36 -14.21
CA ARG A 171 2.30 2.58 -12.78
C ARG A 171 1.59 3.91 -12.54
N MET A 172 2.03 4.99 -13.18
CA MET A 172 1.38 6.30 -13.07
C MET A 172 -0.08 6.23 -13.54
N ASP A 173 -0.30 5.52 -14.63
CA ASP A 173 -1.64 5.29 -15.18
C ASP A 173 -2.55 4.48 -14.24
N LEU A 174 -2.00 3.43 -13.59
CA LEU A 174 -2.72 2.66 -12.57
C LEU A 174 -3.06 3.52 -11.35
N TRP A 175 -2.16 4.40 -10.93
CA TRP A 175 -2.43 5.35 -9.86
C TRP A 175 -3.60 6.26 -10.21
N HIS A 176 -3.64 6.84 -11.42
CA HIS A 176 -4.77 7.66 -11.85
C HIS A 176 -6.11 6.89 -11.86
N LEU A 177 -6.08 5.61 -12.26
CA LEU A 177 -7.27 4.76 -12.18
C LEU A 177 -7.74 4.55 -10.73
N ILE A 178 -6.81 4.25 -9.80
CA ILE A 178 -7.13 4.06 -8.39
C ILE A 178 -7.61 5.37 -7.74
N GLU A 179 -7.00 6.51 -8.10
CA GLU A 179 -7.47 7.85 -7.70
C GLU A 179 -8.92 8.08 -8.17
N GLY A 180 -9.24 7.77 -9.41
CA GLY A 180 -10.61 7.86 -9.94
C GLY A 180 -11.60 6.94 -9.22
N LEU A 181 -11.16 5.75 -8.76
CA LEU A 181 -11.97 4.87 -7.92
C LEU A 181 -12.21 5.49 -6.54
N ARG A 182 -11.17 6.03 -5.90
CA ARG A 182 -11.27 6.75 -4.62
C ARG A 182 -12.24 7.91 -4.73
N ASP A 183 -12.09 8.75 -5.74
CA ASP A 183 -12.89 9.97 -5.93
C ASP A 183 -14.36 9.63 -6.25
N SER A 184 -14.63 8.43 -6.78
CA SER A 184 -16.00 7.88 -6.94
C SER A 184 -16.57 7.28 -5.64
N GLY A 185 -15.83 7.32 -4.51
CA GLY A 185 -16.27 6.82 -3.22
C GLY A 185 -16.11 5.31 -3.03
N THR A 186 -15.29 4.64 -3.84
CA THR A 186 -14.96 3.22 -3.66
C THR A 186 -14.14 3.03 -2.38
N THR A 187 -14.54 2.10 -1.52
CA THR A 187 -13.75 1.72 -0.34
C THR A 187 -12.62 0.78 -0.77
N ILE A 188 -11.38 1.11 -0.43
CA ILE A 188 -10.21 0.36 -0.89
C ILE A 188 -9.29 0.04 0.30
N LEU A 189 -8.87 -1.21 0.39
CA LEU A 189 -7.73 -1.63 1.19
C LEU A 189 -6.63 -2.10 0.24
N LEU A 190 -5.48 -1.43 0.26
CA LEU A 190 -4.34 -1.82 -0.57
C LEU A 190 -3.12 -2.16 0.27
N THR A 191 -2.34 -3.13 -0.19
CA THR A 191 -0.98 -3.34 0.30
C THR A 191 0.02 -2.73 -0.66
N SER A 192 1.10 -2.19 -0.13
CA SER A 192 2.23 -1.73 -0.92
C SER A 192 3.52 -1.79 -0.10
N HIS A 193 4.63 -1.93 -0.78
CA HIS A 193 5.95 -1.66 -0.25
C HIS A 193 6.54 -0.35 -0.82
N HIS A 194 5.80 0.31 -1.72
CA HIS A 194 6.14 1.61 -2.29
C HIS A 194 5.48 2.73 -1.50
N LEU A 195 6.26 3.41 -0.66
CA LEU A 195 5.77 4.49 0.21
C LEU A 195 5.20 5.68 -0.58
N ALA A 196 5.79 5.98 -1.75
CA ALA A 196 5.27 7.01 -2.66
C ALA A 196 3.85 6.69 -3.19
N GLU A 197 3.55 5.41 -3.43
CA GLU A 197 2.20 4.96 -3.82
C GLU A 197 1.21 5.22 -2.69
N ALA A 198 1.54 4.80 -1.47
CA ALA A 198 0.69 5.01 -0.32
C ALA A 198 0.47 6.51 -0.02
N GLN A 199 1.53 7.30 -0.12
CA GLN A 199 1.45 8.76 0.07
C GLN A 199 0.52 9.44 -0.94
N ARG A 200 0.46 8.92 -2.18
CA ARG A 200 -0.38 9.45 -3.24
C ARG A 200 -1.83 8.98 -3.16
N LEU A 201 -2.05 7.70 -2.92
CA LEU A 201 -3.34 7.06 -3.08
C LEU A 201 -4.17 7.00 -1.79
N CYS A 202 -3.52 6.89 -0.62
CA CYS A 202 -4.21 6.57 0.62
C CYS A 202 -4.67 7.81 1.38
N ASN A 203 -5.87 7.73 1.94
CA ASN A 203 -6.35 8.70 2.94
C ASN A 203 -5.66 8.46 4.28
N ARG A 204 -5.42 7.18 4.61
CA ARG A 204 -4.81 6.73 5.86
C ARG A 204 -3.93 5.52 5.59
N VAL A 205 -2.88 5.40 6.39
CA VAL A 205 -1.88 4.34 6.29
C VAL A 205 -1.78 3.62 7.63
N ALA A 206 -1.79 2.28 7.60
CA ALA A 206 -1.48 1.43 8.73
C ALA A 206 -0.10 0.78 8.49
N LEU A 207 0.83 1.04 9.39
CA LEU A 207 2.18 0.47 9.37
C LEU A 207 2.19 -0.85 10.13
N MET A 208 2.60 -1.92 9.47
CA MET A 208 2.58 -3.27 10.01
C MET A 208 3.98 -3.79 10.28
N ARG A 209 4.21 -4.35 11.49
CA ARG A 209 5.43 -5.07 11.88
C ARG A 209 5.08 -6.25 12.77
N ASN A 210 5.75 -7.40 12.56
CA ASN A 210 5.58 -8.61 13.38
C ASN A 210 4.11 -9.03 13.60
N GLY A 211 3.31 -8.96 12.53
CA GLY A 211 1.92 -9.38 12.56
C GLY A 211 0.95 -8.42 13.28
N LYS A 212 1.35 -7.18 13.55
CA LYS A 212 0.53 -6.15 14.22
C LYS A 212 0.61 -4.82 13.48
N VAL A 213 -0.41 -3.99 13.63
CA VAL A 213 -0.33 -2.55 13.32
C VAL A 213 0.46 -1.88 14.44
N VAL A 214 1.54 -1.18 14.09
CA VAL A 214 2.41 -0.45 15.04
C VAL A 214 2.16 1.04 15.03
N ALA A 215 1.68 1.58 13.93
CA ALA A 215 1.24 2.97 13.80
C ALA A 215 0.17 3.08 12.72
N GLU A 216 -0.74 4.02 12.89
CA GLU A 216 -1.85 4.24 11.96
C GLU A 216 -2.24 5.72 11.98
N GLY A 217 -2.51 6.30 10.82
CA GLY A 217 -2.91 7.69 10.68
C GLY A 217 -2.91 8.16 9.23
N SER A 218 -3.33 9.39 8.99
CA SER A 218 -3.10 10.06 7.71
C SER A 218 -1.60 10.26 7.47
N VAL A 219 -1.20 10.42 6.22
CA VAL A 219 0.22 10.65 5.89
C VAL A 219 0.82 11.83 6.66
N PRO A 220 0.14 13.01 6.77
CA PRO A 220 0.64 14.11 7.58
C PRO A 220 0.77 13.78 9.07
N GLU A 221 -0.19 13.03 9.65
CA GLU A 221 -0.13 12.61 11.06
C GLU A 221 1.05 11.68 11.33
N LEU A 222 1.33 10.71 10.44
CA LEU A 222 2.49 9.83 10.57
C LEU A 222 3.80 10.60 10.42
N ILE A 223 3.90 11.52 9.47
CA ILE A 223 5.07 12.39 9.27
C ILE A 223 5.32 13.25 10.51
N SER A 224 4.28 13.77 11.15
CA SER A 224 4.42 14.60 12.36
C SER A 224 4.97 13.86 13.59
N GLN A 225 5.00 12.52 13.57
CA GLN A 225 5.59 11.71 14.63
C GLN A 225 7.13 11.58 14.52
N VAL A 226 7.70 11.98 13.38
CA VAL A 226 9.17 12.00 13.19
C VAL A 226 9.75 13.17 14.00
N PRO A 227 10.78 12.94 14.85
CA PRO A 227 11.39 14.00 15.65
C PRO A 227 12.30 14.90 14.81
N GLY A 228 11.73 15.65 13.88
CA GLY A 228 12.46 16.56 12.99
C GLY A 228 11.56 17.24 11.98
N GLN A 229 11.98 18.42 11.52
CA GLN A 229 11.25 19.22 10.51
C GLN A 229 11.82 19.07 9.10
N ALA A 230 13.10 18.67 9.00
CA ALA A 230 13.78 18.46 7.74
C ALA A 230 14.79 17.30 7.84
N VAL A 231 15.08 16.68 6.71
CA VAL A 231 16.09 15.63 6.55
C VAL A 231 17.21 16.17 5.71
N VAL A 232 18.43 16.17 6.25
CA VAL A 232 19.64 16.51 5.53
C VAL A 232 20.33 15.24 5.07
N LYS A 233 20.48 15.07 3.77
CA LYS A 233 21.28 13.98 3.19
C LYS A 233 22.69 14.51 2.92
N VAL A 234 23.69 13.86 3.50
CA VAL A 234 25.09 14.27 3.41
C VAL A 234 25.89 13.22 2.66
N GLN A 235 26.71 13.71 1.71
CA GLN A 235 27.78 12.92 1.11
C GLN A 235 29.12 13.48 1.59
N SER A 236 29.92 12.65 2.23
CA SER A 236 31.23 13.05 2.79
C SER A 236 32.26 11.97 2.55
N GLU A 237 33.52 12.36 2.47
CA GLU A 237 34.67 11.44 2.49
C GLU A 237 34.95 10.91 3.92
N ASP A 238 34.48 11.63 4.95
CA ASP A 238 34.63 11.27 6.34
C ASP A 238 33.25 11.24 7.05
N ASN A 239 32.57 10.10 6.92
CA ASN A 239 31.27 9.90 7.53
C ASN A 239 31.30 9.97 9.07
N GLN A 240 32.45 9.61 9.69
CA GLN A 240 32.55 9.64 11.17
C GLN A 240 32.62 11.09 11.69
N ALA A 241 33.36 11.97 10.98
CA ALA A 241 33.39 13.37 11.35
C ALA A 241 31.98 14.03 11.26
N VAL A 242 31.23 13.71 10.20
CA VAL A 242 29.83 14.20 10.07
C VAL A 242 28.94 13.70 11.22
N ILE A 243 29.01 12.43 11.57
CA ILE A 243 28.23 11.83 12.66
C ILE A 243 28.57 12.49 13.98
N GLN A 244 29.87 12.62 14.29
CA GLN A 244 30.33 13.24 15.53
C GLN A 244 29.84 14.69 15.63
N ARG A 245 29.97 15.45 14.55
CA ARG A 245 29.53 16.83 14.50
C ARG A 245 28.02 16.98 14.64
N ALA A 246 27.24 16.10 14.02
CA ALA A 246 25.77 16.09 14.15
C ALA A 246 25.35 15.81 15.60
N ILE A 247 25.99 14.85 16.27
CA ILE A 247 25.74 14.55 17.70
C ILE A 247 26.04 15.77 18.58
N GLU A 248 27.17 16.47 18.36
CA GLU A 248 27.52 17.70 19.10
C GLU A 248 26.47 18.80 18.91
N LEU A 249 25.84 18.87 17.74
CA LEU A 249 24.76 19.81 17.44
C LEU A 249 23.38 19.39 17.95
N GLY A 250 23.28 18.18 18.53
CA GLY A 250 22.01 17.61 19.00
C GLY A 250 21.10 17.14 17.85
N TRP A 251 21.66 16.89 16.67
CA TRP A 251 20.92 16.37 15.53
C TRP A 251 20.85 14.83 15.59
N SER A 252 19.68 14.27 15.29
CA SER A 252 19.54 12.82 15.21
C SER A 252 20.17 12.29 13.93
N VAL A 253 21.01 11.26 14.03
CA VAL A 253 21.72 10.66 12.91
C VAL A 253 21.08 9.33 12.54
N ARG A 254 20.81 9.14 11.24
CA ARG A 254 20.42 7.86 10.66
C ARG A 254 21.47 7.43 9.65
N GLN A 255 21.84 6.17 9.72
CA GLN A 255 22.74 5.56 8.74
C GLN A 255 22.05 4.37 8.08
N HIS A 256 21.90 4.44 6.76
CA HIS A 256 21.31 3.34 5.99
C HIS A 256 22.12 3.12 4.71
N ALA A 257 22.54 1.87 4.46
CA ALA A 257 23.34 1.48 3.29
C ALA A 257 24.55 2.39 3.01
N GLY A 258 25.24 2.85 4.08
CA GLY A 258 26.41 3.72 3.97
C GLY A 258 26.12 5.20 3.72
N LYS A 259 24.84 5.59 3.58
CA LYS A 259 24.40 6.98 3.47
C LYS A 259 24.03 7.54 4.83
N ILE A 260 24.37 8.81 5.07
CA ILE A 260 24.04 9.52 6.29
C ILE A 260 22.87 10.46 6.01
N SER A 261 21.87 10.41 6.88
CA SER A 261 20.76 11.36 6.93
C SER A 261 20.69 11.95 8.34
N LEU A 262 20.60 13.26 8.43
CA LEU A 262 20.49 13.98 9.69
C LEU A 262 19.07 14.55 9.80
N LEU A 263 18.43 14.34 10.94
CA LEU A 263 17.12 14.94 11.23
C LEU A 263 17.35 16.26 11.97
N LEU A 264 16.88 17.34 11.38
CA LEU A 264 16.98 18.67 11.95
C LEU A 264 15.77 18.93 12.87
N PRO A 265 15.99 19.36 14.12
CA PRO A 265 14.91 19.70 15.05
C PRO A 265 14.13 20.94 14.62
N HIS A 266 14.71 21.80 13.79
CA HIS A 266 14.09 23.01 13.22
C HIS A 266 14.60 23.26 11.79
N ASN A 267 13.86 24.07 11.04
CA ASN A 267 14.25 24.38 9.65
C ASN A 267 15.52 25.25 9.63
N LEU A 268 16.55 24.73 8.99
CA LEU A 268 17.76 25.44 8.65
C LEU A 268 17.86 25.54 7.13
N ASN A 269 18.45 26.62 6.62
CA ASN A 269 18.77 26.73 5.21
C ASN A 269 20.08 26.01 4.87
N LEU A 270 20.34 25.81 3.58
CA LEU A 270 21.50 25.06 3.09
C LEU A 270 22.83 25.65 3.57
N ARG A 271 22.93 26.99 3.69
CA ARG A 271 24.12 27.67 4.15
C ARG A 271 24.37 27.42 5.64
N GLU A 272 23.33 27.55 6.47
CA GLU A 272 23.40 27.28 7.91
C GLU A 272 23.82 25.83 8.21
N VAL A 273 23.29 24.86 7.43
CA VAL A 273 23.70 23.46 7.55
C VAL A 273 25.15 23.28 7.10
N GLY A 274 25.58 23.93 6.00
CA GLY A 274 26.97 23.90 5.52
C GLY A 274 27.94 24.46 6.55
N ASP A 275 27.64 25.65 7.10
CA ASP A 275 28.44 26.30 8.14
C ASP A 275 28.52 25.44 9.44
N ALA A 276 27.41 24.79 9.81
CA ALA A 276 27.35 23.90 10.99
C ALA A 276 28.18 22.63 10.83
N LEU A 277 28.32 22.10 9.62
CA LEU A 277 29.09 20.91 9.29
C LEU A 277 30.52 21.25 8.79
N ASP A 278 30.94 22.50 8.90
CA ASP A 278 32.29 22.91 8.47
C ASP A 278 33.37 22.07 9.17
N GLY A 279 34.41 21.71 8.40
CA GLY A 279 35.48 20.81 8.84
C GLY A 279 35.22 19.32 8.66
N SER A 280 33.98 18.88 8.26
CA SER A 280 33.63 17.47 8.13
C SER A 280 33.83 16.91 6.69
N LYS A 281 34.57 17.59 5.82
CA LYS A 281 34.86 17.19 4.42
C LYS A 281 33.59 16.77 3.65
N VAL A 282 32.56 17.59 3.72
CA VAL A 282 31.30 17.36 3.04
C VAL A 282 31.40 17.72 1.55
N ASN A 283 31.04 16.79 0.67
CA ASN A 283 31.07 16.96 -0.78
C ASN A 283 29.74 17.45 -1.35
N ALA A 284 28.63 17.01 -0.76
CA ALA A 284 27.29 17.43 -1.17
C ALA A 284 26.32 17.38 0.00
N ILE A 285 25.36 18.32 0.02
CA ILE A 285 24.27 18.42 0.98
C ILE A 285 22.97 18.63 0.20
N SER A 286 21.92 17.90 0.56
CA SER A 286 20.54 18.24 0.22
C SER A 286 19.71 18.35 1.48
N ILE A 287 18.72 19.24 1.47
CA ILE A 287 17.73 19.38 2.53
C ILE A 287 16.38 19.06 1.91
N ASP A 288 15.75 18.03 2.44
CA ASP A 288 14.46 17.55 1.98
C ASP A 288 13.43 17.66 3.13
N PRO A 289 12.13 17.88 2.84
CA PRO A 289 11.10 17.76 3.87
C PRO A 289 11.05 16.31 4.38
N VAL A 290 10.60 16.15 5.63
CA VAL A 290 10.31 14.81 6.20
C VAL A 290 9.23 14.14 5.37
N THR A 291 9.42 12.87 5.04
CA THR A 291 8.54 12.07 4.19
C THR A 291 7.91 10.90 4.95
N LEU A 292 6.97 10.20 4.33
CA LEU A 292 6.43 8.95 4.85
C LEU A 292 7.52 7.86 4.97
N GLU A 293 8.59 7.93 4.16
CA GLU A 293 9.73 7.02 4.27
C GLU A 293 10.48 7.23 5.60
N ASP A 294 10.65 8.49 6.00
CA ASP A 294 11.26 8.81 7.28
C ASP A 294 10.42 8.36 8.46
N ALA A 295 9.09 8.56 8.37
CA ALA A 295 8.15 8.06 9.37
C ALA A 295 8.15 6.52 9.45
N TYR A 296 8.21 5.85 8.29
CA TYR A 296 8.31 4.39 8.25
C TYR A 296 9.58 3.87 8.92
N LEU A 297 10.73 4.47 8.61
CA LEU A 297 12.02 4.09 9.21
C LEU A 297 12.03 4.33 10.73
N GLU A 298 11.38 5.39 11.21
CA GLU A 298 11.28 5.70 12.64
C GLU A 298 10.36 4.71 13.38
N LEU A 299 9.17 4.44 12.82
CA LEU A 299 8.11 3.69 13.50
C LEU A 299 8.22 2.17 13.29
N VAL A 300 8.81 1.72 12.20
CA VAL A 300 8.91 0.32 11.79
C VAL A 300 10.35 -0.18 11.78
N GLY A 301 11.35 0.69 11.58
CA GLY A 301 12.77 0.36 11.56
C GLY A 301 13.24 -0.24 12.90
N ASP A 302 14.28 -1.05 12.89
CA ASP A 302 15.02 -1.35 14.11
C ASP A 302 15.73 -0.04 14.50
N ASN A 303 15.42 0.50 15.69
CA ASN A 303 16.04 1.71 16.25
C ASN A 303 17.56 1.53 16.37
N SER A 304 18.27 1.64 15.24
CA SER A 304 19.70 1.90 15.20
C SER A 304 19.95 3.40 15.04
N SER A 305 19.15 4.24 15.69
CA SER A 305 19.51 5.63 15.95
C SER A 305 20.69 5.59 16.91
N ILE A 306 21.87 6.01 16.43
CA ILE A 306 23.03 6.28 17.28
C ILE A 306 22.65 7.57 18.03
N SER A 307 22.22 7.43 19.28
CA SER A 307 21.99 8.54 20.22
C SER A 307 23.31 9.02 20.80
#